data_e4c890dc9234ee6cfb85350142c7a3c0
#
_entry.id   e4c890dc9234ee6cfb85350142c7a3c0
#
_cell.length_a   1.000
_cell.length_b   1.000
_cell.length_c   1.000
_cell.angle_alpha   90.00
_cell.angle_beta   90.00
_cell.angle_gamma   90.00
#
_symmetry.space_group_name_H-M   'P 1'
#
loop_
_entity.id
_entity.type
_entity.pdbx_description
1 polymer ?
#
loop_
_entity_poly.entity_id
_entity_poly.type
_entity_poly.pdbx_seq_one_letter_code
_entity_poly.pdbx_strand_id
1 'polypeptide(L)'
;DWEHTERRVMSAIGTESALIDSTGVGDPIFERLNRQNPLIEGFKFSSTSKQQIMEGLAVAIQNREIGYPEGVISQELSDFEYVYTRTGTKYSAPDGLHDDAVCALALALHKFRNQPTFGIW
;
A
#
# COMPACT_ATOMS: atom_id res chain seq x y z
N ASP A 1 -12.11 -5.96 17.08
CA ASP A 1 -13.02 -6.94 16.52
C ASP A 1 -13.14 -6.75 15.01
N TRP A 2 -13.25 -7.84 14.31
CA TRP A 2 -13.20 -7.86 12.84
C TRP A 2 -14.35 -7.15 12.18
N GLU A 3 -15.57 -7.33 12.72
CA GLU A 3 -16.74 -6.68 12.16
C GLU A 3 -16.63 -5.16 12.24
N HIS A 4 -16.11 -4.66 13.34
CA HIS A 4 -15.88 -3.24 13.51
C HIS A 4 -14.84 -2.72 12.51
N THR A 5 -13.75 -3.45 12.36
CA THR A 5 -12.69 -3.09 11.42
C THR A 5 -13.22 -3.11 9.98
N GLU A 6 -13.97 -4.15 9.62
CA GLU A 6 -14.57 -4.27 8.31
C GLU A 6 -15.47 -3.07 7.99
N ARG A 7 -16.32 -2.68 8.94
CA ARG A 7 -17.18 -1.51 8.75
C ARG A 7 -16.41 -0.23 8.58
N ARG A 8 -15.33 -0.06 9.33
CA ARG A 8 -14.47 1.13 9.19
C ARG A 8 -13.78 1.18 7.84
N VAL A 9 -13.27 0.04 7.38
CA VAL A 9 -12.65 -0.05 6.07
C VAL A 9 -13.65 0.27 4.96
N MET A 10 -14.83 -0.33 5.01
CA MET A 10 -15.86 -0.08 4.01
C MET A 10 -16.33 1.37 4.03
N SER A 11 -16.43 1.97 5.21
CA SER A 11 -16.78 3.38 5.33
C SER A 11 -15.72 4.28 4.69
N ALA A 12 -14.45 3.94 4.87
CA ALA A 12 -13.35 4.73 4.30
C ALA A 12 -13.27 4.58 2.78
N ILE A 13 -13.49 3.36 2.27
CA ILE A 13 -13.41 3.09 0.83
C ILE A 13 -14.66 3.55 0.09
N GLY A 14 -15.83 3.34 0.71
CA GLY A 14 -17.10 3.65 0.07
C GLY A 14 -17.28 2.85 -1.22
N THR A 15 -17.55 3.53 -2.32
CA THR A 15 -17.70 2.92 -3.63
C THR A 15 -16.47 3.06 -4.51
N GLU A 16 -15.39 3.57 -3.94
CA GLU A 16 -14.13 3.74 -4.67
C GLU A 16 -13.41 2.41 -4.86
N SER A 17 -12.46 2.40 -5.77
CA SER A 17 -11.57 1.26 -5.93
C SER A 17 -10.49 1.28 -4.84
N ALA A 18 -10.02 0.11 -4.47
CA ALA A 18 -8.98 -0.01 -3.46
C ALA A 18 -8.15 -1.27 -3.69
N LEU A 19 -6.93 -1.25 -3.22
CA LEU A 19 -6.04 -2.41 -3.25
C LEU A 19 -5.66 -2.73 -1.81
N ILE A 20 -5.90 -3.96 -1.39
CA ILE A 20 -5.61 -4.38 -0.03
C ILE A 20 -4.67 -5.57 -0.02
N ASP A 21 -3.91 -5.69 1.05
CA ASP A 21 -3.04 -6.85 1.27
C ASP A 21 -3.92 -8.08 1.54
N SER A 22 -3.87 -9.05 0.63
CA SER A 22 -4.60 -10.30 0.76
C SER A 22 -3.67 -11.49 1.02
N THR A 23 -2.46 -11.24 1.52
CA THR A 23 -1.48 -12.27 1.81
C THR A 23 -1.88 -13.09 3.03
N GLY A 24 -1.72 -14.39 2.96
CA GLY A 24 -1.97 -15.28 4.09
C GLY A 24 -3.42 -15.25 4.55
N VAL A 25 -3.62 -14.88 5.80
CA VAL A 25 -4.95 -14.85 6.40
C VAL A 25 -5.83 -13.71 5.87
N GLY A 26 -5.27 -12.85 5.04
CA GLY A 26 -6.04 -11.77 4.42
C GLY A 26 -7.08 -12.23 3.41
N ASP A 27 -6.93 -13.44 2.85
CA ASP A 27 -7.84 -13.92 1.81
C ASP A 27 -9.31 -13.96 2.21
N PRO A 28 -9.72 -14.55 3.35
CA PRO A 28 -11.13 -14.54 3.73
C PRO A 28 -11.67 -13.14 3.94
N ILE A 29 -10.86 -12.26 4.45
CA ILE A 29 -11.24 -10.88 4.71
C ILE A 29 -11.42 -10.14 3.39
N PHE A 30 -10.48 -10.31 2.47
CA PHE A 30 -10.58 -9.76 1.14
C PHE A 30 -11.86 -10.21 0.44
N GLU A 31 -12.19 -11.48 0.53
CA GLU A 31 -13.40 -12.01 -0.09
C GLU A 31 -14.66 -11.34 0.45
N ARG A 32 -14.73 -11.12 1.75
CA ARG A 32 -15.87 -10.44 2.37
C ARG A 32 -15.98 -8.99 1.91
N LEU A 33 -14.87 -8.28 1.83
CA LEU A 33 -14.85 -6.89 1.36
C LEU A 33 -15.19 -6.80 -0.12
N ASN A 34 -14.64 -7.71 -0.92
CA ASN A 34 -14.87 -7.75 -2.36
C ASN A 34 -16.34 -8.02 -2.69
N ARG A 35 -17.03 -8.82 -1.88
CA ARG A 35 -18.48 -9.05 -2.07
C ARG A 35 -19.29 -7.78 -1.85
N GLN A 36 -18.85 -6.92 -0.97
CA GLN A 36 -19.53 -5.65 -0.71
C GLN A 36 -19.17 -4.58 -1.75
N ASN A 37 -17.94 -4.60 -2.22
CA ASN A 37 -17.48 -3.67 -3.25
C ASN A 37 -16.52 -4.40 -4.19
N PRO A 38 -16.99 -4.82 -5.39
CA PRO A 38 -16.15 -5.56 -6.35
C PRO A 38 -14.94 -4.77 -6.87
N LEU A 39 -14.88 -3.47 -6.65
CA LEU A 39 -13.73 -2.67 -7.04
C LEU A 39 -12.56 -2.79 -6.06
N ILE A 40 -12.76 -3.49 -4.96
CA ILE A 40 -11.69 -3.81 -4.02
C ILE A 40 -10.94 -5.02 -4.58
N GLU A 41 -9.64 -4.82 -4.82
CA GLU A 41 -8.76 -5.88 -5.32
C GLU A 41 -7.79 -6.32 -4.24
N GLY A 42 -7.36 -7.57 -4.29
CA GLY A 42 -6.37 -8.11 -3.38
C GLY A 42 -4.98 -8.09 -3.99
N PHE A 43 -3.98 -7.83 -3.18
CA PHE A 43 -2.58 -7.89 -3.58
C PHE A 43 -1.87 -8.88 -2.66
N LYS A 44 -1.23 -9.88 -3.26
CA LYS A 44 -0.47 -10.87 -2.49
C LYS A 44 1.01 -10.52 -2.51
N PHE A 45 1.54 -10.26 -1.33
CA PHE A 45 2.95 -9.98 -1.19
C PHE A 45 3.77 -11.26 -1.27
N SER A 46 4.76 -11.25 -2.13
CA SER A 46 5.89 -12.16 -2.12
C SER A 46 7.13 -11.31 -1.92
N SER A 47 8.30 -11.93 -1.74
CA SER A 47 9.53 -11.15 -1.65
C SER A 47 9.77 -10.33 -2.92
N THR A 48 9.46 -10.91 -4.08
CA THR A 48 9.63 -10.22 -5.37
C THR A 48 8.64 -9.08 -5.54
N SER A 49 7.35 -9.33 -5.29
CA SER A 49 6.35 -8.29 -5.48
C SER A 49 6.51 -7.14 -4.48
N LYS A 50 6.86 -7.47 -3.24
CA LYS A 50 7.14 -6.43 -2.23
C LYS A 50 8.30 -5.55 -2.66
N GLN A 51 9.38 -6.18 -3.16
CA GLN A 51 10.53 -5.43 -3.65
C GLN A 51 10.13 -4.49 -4.79
N GLN A 52 9.35 -4.98 -5.74
CA GLN A 52 8.94 -4.19 -6.89
C GLN A 52 8.12 -2.96 -6.50
N ILE A 53 7.13 -3.12 -5.63
CA ILE A 53 6.29 -1.98 -5.25
C ILE A 53 7.05 -0.99 -4.36
N MET A 54 7.98 -1.47 -3.54
CA MET A 54 8.80 -0.60 -2.71
C MET A 54 9.83 0.18 -3.54
N GLU A 55 10.39 -0.44 -4.56
CA GLU A 55 11.27 0.26 -5.51
C GLU A 55 10.48 1.35 -6.24
N GLY A 56 9.27 1.04 -6.67
CA GLY A 56 8.41 2.04 -7.31
C GLY A 56 8.13 3.21 -6.40
N LEU A 57 7.88 2.96 -5.14
CA LEU A 57 7.66 4.01 -4.15
C LEU A 57 8.92 4.86 -3.94
N ALA A 58 10.07 4.21 -3.79
CA ALA A 58 11.33 4.92 -3.58
C ALA A 58 11.64 5.87 -4.75
N VAL A 59 11.45 5.40 -5.97
CA VAL A 59 11.66 6.21 -7.17
C VAL A 59 10.69 7.39 -7.20
N ALA A 60 9.42 7.15 -6.88
CA ALA A 60 8.41 8.21 -6.89
C ALA A 60 8.72 9.30 -5.86
N ILE A 61 9.23 8.90 -4.68
CA ILE A 61 9.63 9.87 -3.66
C ILE A 61 10.84 10.68 -4.13
N GLN A 62 11.85 10.01 -4.69
CA GLN A 62 13.05 10.67 -5.18
C GLN A 62 12.74 11.67 -6.29
N ASN A 63 11.79 11.34 -7.15
CA ASN A 63 11.39 12.19 -8.26
C ASN A 63 10.31 13.21 -7.88
N ARG A 64 9.89 13.21 -6.62
CA ARG A 64 8.85 14.11 -6.12
C ARG A 64 7.54 13.98 -6.90
N GLU A 65 7.20 12.76 -7.26
CA GLU A 65 5.98 12.47 -8.02
C GLU A 65 4.75 12.33 -7.13
N ILE A 66 4.95 12.16 -5.82
CA ILE A 66 3.86 11.98 -4.87
C ILE A 66 3.96 12.98 -3.73
N GLY A 67 2.80 13.35 -3.20
CA GLY A 67 2.69 14.13 -1.98
C GLY A 67 1.96 13.32 -0.92
N TYR A 68 2.25 13.60 0.34
CA TYR A 68 1.61 12.92 1.45
C TYR A 68 1.57 13.85 2.67
N PRO A 69 0.57 13.69 3.55
CA PRO A 69 0.49 14.54 4.72
C PRO A 69 1.58 14.20 5.74
N GLU A 70 1.96 15.17 6.53
CA GLU A 70 2.87 14.93 7.65
C GLU A 70 2.16 14.11 8.72
N GLY A 71 2.95 13.38 9.51
CA GLY A 71 2.47 12.53 10.59
C GLY A 71 3.07 11.15 10.50
N VAL A 72 2.24 10.13 10.70
CA VAL A 72 2.69 8.73 10.71
C VAL A 72 3.34 8.36 9.38
N ILE A 73 2.74 8.75 8.26
CA ILE A 73 3.28 8.43 6.94
C ILE A 73 4.66 9.06 6.75
N SER A 74 4.80 10.35 7.04
CA SER A 74 6.09 11.02 6.84
C SER A 74 7.18 10.44 7.74
N GLN A 75 6.83 10.06 8.96
CA GLN A 75 7.80 9.45 9.88
C GLN A 75 8.25 8.08 9.38
N GLU A 76 7.32 7.24 8.96
CA GLU A 76 7.65 5.91 8.43
C GLU A 76 8.45 6.01 7.14
N LEU A 77 8.14 6.98 6.28
CA LEU A 77 8.87 7.19 5.05
C LEU A 77 10.30 7.64 5.31
N SER A 78 10.52 8.49 6.31
CA SER A 78 11.87 8.90 6.69
C SER A 78 12.71 7.70 7.13
N ASP A 79 12.13 6.84 7.95
CA ASP A 79 12.81 5.64 8.42
C ASP A 79 13.07 4.65 7.27
N PHE A 80 12.09 4.49 6.39
CA PHE A 80 12.20 3.62 5.22
C PHE A 80 13.30 4.12 4.27
N GLU A 81 13.31 5.40 3.99
CA GLU A 81 14.30 6.01 3.10
C GLU A 81 15.72 5.85 3.65
N TYR A 82 15.87 6.02 4.97
CA TYR A 82 17.16 5.82 5.63
C TYR A 82 17.65 4.39 5.44
N VAL A 83 16.79 3.41 5.68
CA VAL A 83 17.16 2.00 5.54
C VAL A 83 17.49 1.68 4.08
N TYR A 84 16.68 2.16 3.14
CA TYR A 84 16.91 1.96 1.72
C TYR A 84 18.26 2.52 1.29
N THR A 85 18.56 3.76 1.70
CA THR A 85 19.80 4.45 1.35
C THR A 85 21.01 3.73 1.90
N ARG A 86 20.90 3.22 3.14
CA ARG A 86 22.01 2.57 3.83
C ARG A 86 22.31 1.16 3.28
N THR A 87 21.27 0.41 2.97
CA THR A 87 21.42 -1.01 2.61
C THR A 87 21.25 -1.29 1.13
N GLY A 88 20.63 -0.36 0.41
CA GLY A 88 20.42 -0.48 -1.04
C GLY A 88 19.34 -1.45 -1.47
N THR A 89 19.04 -2.47 -0.67
CA THR A 89 18.13 -3.53 -1.07
C THR A 89 17.17 -4.00 0.01
N LYS A 90 17.16 -3.36 1.16
CA LYS A 90 16.33 -3.79 2.28
C LYS A 90 15.07 -2.95 2.36
N TYR A 91 13.93 -3.58 2.12
CA TYR A 91 12.63 -2.90 2.04
C TYR A 91 11.72 -3.26 3.21
N SER A 92 12.26 -3.30 4.41
CA SER A 92 11.48 -3.54 5.61
C SER A 92 11.83 -2.49 6.65
N ALA A 93 10.88 -2.22 7.54
CA ALA A 93 11.15 -1.34 8.66
C ALA A 93 12.25 -1.95 9.53
N PRO A 94 13.17 -1.13 10.08
CA PRO A 94 14.12 -1.62 11.07
C PRO A 94 13.39 -2.22 12.27
N ASP A 95 14.09 -3.06 13.03
CA ASP A 95 13.52 -3.69 14.23
C ASP A 95 12.90 -2.63 15.14
N GLY A 96 11.66 -2.87 15.55
CA GLY A 96 10.92 -1.97 16.42
C GLY A 96 10.19 -0.84 15.71
N LEU A 97 10.30 -0.74 14.40
CA LEU A 97 9.57 0.26 13.61
C LEU A 97 8.49 -0.41 12.77
N HIS A 98 7.49 0.37 12.40
CA HIS A 98 6.37 -0.09 11.59
C HIS A 98 6.51 0.41 10.16
N ASP A 99 6.06 -0.41 9.20
CA ASP A 99 6.05 -0.03 7.79
C ASP A 99 4.65 -0.11 7.16
N ASP A 100 3.62 -0.16 7.98
CA ASP A 100 2.24 -0.35 7.51
C ASP A 100 1.78 0.80 6.62
N ALA A 101 2.06 2.04 7.03
CA ALA A 101 1.67 3.20 6.23
C ALA A 101 2.49 3.30 4.94
N VAL A 102 3.76 2.90 4.99
CA VAL A 102 4.62 2.86 3.81
C VAL A 102 4.08 1.82 2.82
N CYS A 103 3.72 0.64 3.31
CA CYS A 103 3.12 -0.40 2.46
C CYS A 103 1.80 0.07 1.85
N ALA A 104 0.96 0.72 2.62
CA ALA A 104 -0.31 1.24 2.13
C ALA A 104 -0.10 2.27 1.02
N LEU A 105 0.86 3.17 1.21
CA LEU A 105 1.20 4.17 0.20
C LEU A 105 1.75 3.52 -1.07
N ALA A 106 2.61 2.49 -0.92
CA ALA A 106 3.16 1.75 -2.05
C ALA A 106 2.06 1.04 -2.85
N LEU A 107 1.09 0.45 -2.16
CA LEU A 107 -0.06 -0.18 -2.81
C LEU A 107 -0.92 0.84 -3.55
N ALA A 108 -1.16 1.99 -2.94
CA ALA A 108 -1.95 3.06 -3.59
C ALA A 108 -1.27 3.55 -4.86
N LEU A 109 0.04 3.76 -4.81
CA LEU A 109 0.81 4.17 -5.97
C LEU A 109 0.79 3.11 -7.07
N HIS A 110 0.95 1.84 -6.69
CA HIS A 110 0.92 0.72 -7.63
C HIS A 110 -0.43 0.66 -8.35
N LYS A 111 -1.52 0.79 -7.59
CA LYS A 111 -2.85 0.78 -8.19
C LYS A 111 -3.06 1.96 -9.14
N PHE A 112 -2.65 3.13 -8.74
CA PHE A 112 -2.77 4.33 -9.56
C PHE A 112 -2.02 4.17 -10.89
N ARG A 113 -0.79 3.65 -10.85
CA ARG A 113 0.04 3.49 -12.04
C ARG A 113 -0.46 2.40 -12.99
N ASN A 114 -1.16 1.40 -12.46
CA ASN A 114 -1.65 0.28 -13.24
C ASN A 114 -3.14 0.36 -13.53
N GLN A 115 -3.75 1.49 -13.24
CA GLN A 115 -5.14 1.73 -13.54
C GLN A 115 -5.30 1.92 -15.05
N PRO A 116 -6.30 1.25 -15.67
CA PRO A 116 -6.53 1.47 -17.08
C PRO A 116 -6.88 2.92 -17.33
N THR A 117 -6.15 3.55 -18.24
CA THR A 117 -6.49 4.89 -18.67
C THR A 117 -7.44 4.79 -19.84
N PHE A 118 -8.66 5.23 -19.66
CA PHE A 118 -9.57 5.39 -20.76
C PHE A 118 -9.20 6.70 -21.41
N GLY A 119 -8.20 6.62 -22.27
CA GLY A 119 -7.56 7.79 -22.73
C GLY A 119 -8.29 8.45 -23.86
N ILE A 120 -8.61 9.62 -23.61
CA ILE A 120 -8.98 10.52 -24.65
C ILE A 120 -8.15 11.74 -24.60
N TRP A 121 -7.21 11.70 -23.76
CA TRP A 121 -6.28 12.79 -23.67
C TRP A 121 -4.93 12.43 -24.25
#